data_eb97677041416d8568777ffd830c8c9c
#
_entry.id   eb97677041416d8568777ffd830c8c9c
#
_cell.length_a   1.000
_cell.length_b   1.000
_cell.length_c   1.000
_cell.angle_alpha   90.00
_cell.angle_beta   90.00
_cell.angle_gamma   90.00
#
_symmetry.space_group_name_H-M   'P 1'
#
loop_
_entity.id
_entity.type
_entity.pdbx_description
1 polymer ?
#
loop_
_entity_poly.entity_id
_entity_poly.type
_entity_poly.pdbx_seq_one_letter_code
_entity_poly.pdbx_strand_id
1 'polypeptide(L)'
;MSTHPVLEVVCLHVRDVPGATDGGADRILVMTDPEHGGRSPEPAAVSAICRETDLPVRVLLRLNEGLSTTGGEFTRLVGLAQEYLLLGARSLSFGFLDDDLEIDEATTSELVGSLPEVPWGFHRGFDAALRTDHAWRAVARLPHLDAVASGGSTRGLPVGGDELITRASQDADVARLLLACGGLNAEQVPWLLRAGVRQFGVGATVRPGRSWTRSYVEAGHVRSWRLLLDDALDRALGAPADAVGDSA
;
A
#
# COMPACT_ATOMS: atom_id res chain seq x y z
N MET A 1 1.83 -11.20 15.45
CA MET A 1 1.66 -10.70 14.06
C MET A 1 0.67 -11.62 13.37
N SER A 2 -0.32 -11.10 12.64
CA SER A 2 -1.24 -11.93 11.89
C SER A 2 -0.48 -12.75 10.86
N THR A 3 -0.70 -14.06 10.84
CA THR A 3 -0.14 -14.95 9.82
C THR A 3 -0.89 -14.80 8.49
N HIS A 4 -2.11 -14.25 8.53
CA HIS A 4 -2.97 -14.05 7.36
C HIS A 4 -2.52 -12.84 6.54
N PRO A 5 -2.37 -12.97 5.21
CA PRO A 5 -1.95 -11.86 4.36
C PRO A 5 -3.08 -10.84 4.18
N VAL A 6 -2.75 -9.57 4.34
CA VAL A 6 -3.66 -8.45 4.14
C VAL A 6 -3.83 -8.19 2.64
N LEU A 7 -5.08 -8.16 2.17
CA LEU A 7 -5.45 -7.72 0.82
C LEU A 7 -6.04 -6.31 0.89
N GLU A 8 -5.26 -5.31 0.42
CA GLU A 8 -5.70 -3.94 0.28
C GLU A 8 -6.24 -3.69 -1.12
N VAL A 9 -7.46 -3.15 -1.21
CA VAL A 9 -8.13 -2.85 -2.49
C VAL A 9 -8.27 -1.35 -2.67
N VAL A 10 -7.84 -0.85 -3.84
CA VAL A 10 -8.00 0.58 -4.19
C VAL A 10 -9.43 0.86 -4.61
N CYS A 11 -10.09 1.77 -3.88
CA CYS A 11 -11.41 2.29 -4.16
C CYS A 11 -11.33 3.79 -4.54
N LEU A 12 -11.97 4.16 -5.64
CA LEU A 12 -12.05 5.53 -6.13
C LEU A 12 -13.43 6.15 -5.84
N HIS A 13 -14.42 5.30 -5.60
CA HIS A 13 -15.81 5.70 -5.48
C HIS A 13 -16.54 4.77 -4.50
N VAL A 14 -17.61 5.26 -3.86
CA VAL A 14 -18.44 4.46 -2.96
C VAL A 14 -18.99 3.17 -3.61
N ARG A 15 -19.22 3.17 -4.92
CA ARG A 15 -19.64 1.97 -5.67
C ARG A 15 -18.58 0.88 -5.79
N ASP A 16 -17.33 1.17 -5.45
CA ASP A 16 -16.26 0.17 -5.37
C ASP A 16 -16.35 -0.68 -4.10
N VAL A 17 -16.97 -0.12 -3.05
CA VAL A 17 -16.97 -0.70 -1.71
C VAL A 17 -17.63 -2.08 -1.66
N PRO A 18 -18.85 -2.28 -2.20
CA PRO A 18 -19.47 -3.61 -2.19
C PRO A 18 -18.59 -4.67 -2.86
N GLY A 19 -17.97 -4.34 -4.01
CA GLY A 19 -17.06 -5.27 -4.70
C GLY A 19 -15.84 -5.63 -3.87
N ALA A 20 -15.25 -4.68 -3.14
CA ALA A 20 -14.12 -4.92 -2.25
C ALA A 20 -14.53 -5.78 -1.03
N THR A 21 -15.61 -5.40 -0.36
CA THR A 21 -16.09 -6.07 0.87
C THR A 21 -16.55 -7.50 0.58
N ASP A 22 -17.44 -7.70 -0.40
CA ASP A 22 -17.98 -9.00 -0.75
C ASP A 22 -16.94 -9.93 -1.36
N GLY A 23 -15.87 -9.35 -1.92
CA GLY A 23 -14.74 -10.08 -2.46
C GLY A 23 -13.73 -10.54 -1.41
N GLY A 24 -13.81 -10.03 -0.17
CA GLY A 24 -12.93 -10.44 0.92
C GLY A 24 -11.64 -9.60 1.02
N ALA A 25 -11.72 -8.30 0.74
CA ALA A 25 -10.66 -7.36 1.09
C ALA A 25 -10.55 -7.23 2.62
N ASP A 26 -9.34 -6.98 3.11
CA ASP A 26 -9.08 -6.72 4.53
C ASP A 26 -8.98 -5.21 4.82
N ARG A 27 -8.66 -4.41 3.81
CA ARG A 27 -8.49 -2.96 3.91
C ARG A 27 -8.82 -2.29 2.58
N ILE A 28 -9.33 -1.09 2.65
CA ILE A 28 -9.58 -0.23 1.49
C ILE A 28 -8.56 0.92 1.49
N LEU A 29 -7.94 1.18 0.32
CA LEU A 29 -7.19 2.42 0.07
C LEU A 29 -8.06 3.34 -0.79
N VAL A 30 -8.36 4.53 -0.28
CA VAL A 30 -9.12 5.55 -1.01
C VAL A 30 -8.16 6.58 -1.61
N MET A 31 -8.29 6.79 -2.91
CA MET A 31 -7.55 7.82 -3.66
C MET A 31 -8.38 8.32 -4.84
N THR A 32 -7.91 9.36 -5.48
CA THR A 32 -8.33 9.79 -6.82
C THR A 32 -7.11 9.79 -7.76
N ASP A 33 -7.33 9.96 -9.06
CA ASP A 33 -6.27 10.09 -10.09
C ASP A 33 -5.19 8.97 -10.05
N PRO A 34 -5.58 7.69 -10.09
CA PRO A 34 -4.65 6.57 -9.95
C PRO A 34 -3.66 6.45 -11.12
N GLU A 35 -3.97 7.01 -12.28
CA GLU A 35 -3.12 6.97 -13.48
C GLU A 35 -1.88 7.86 -13.32
N HIS A 36 -1.97 8.92 -12.47
CA HIS A 36 -0.86 9.82 -12.15
C HIS A 36 -0.31 9.60 -10.72
N GLY A 37 -0.38 8.36 -10.24
CA GLY A 37 0.18 7.96 -8.95
C GLY A 37 -0.71 8.22 -7.74
N GLY A 38 -1.94 8.67 -7.97
CA GLY A 38 -2.93 8.93 -6.93
C GLY A 38 -2.81 10.31 -6.30
N ARG A 39 -3.96 10.85 -5.87
CA ARG A 39 -4.10 12.12 -5.14
C ARG A 39 -5.10 11.98 -4.01
N SER A 40 -5.07 12.94 -3.10
CA SER A 40 -6.07 13.07 -2.03
C SER A 40 -7.48 13.13 -2.61
N PRO A 41 -8.40 12.31 -2.13
CA PRO A 41 -9.80 12.37 -2.53
C PRO A 41 -10.52 13.55 -1.87
N GLU A 42 -11.67 13.94 -2.42
CA GLU A 42 -12.55 14.91 -1.77
C GLU A 42 -13.11 14.34 -0.45
N PRO A 43 -13.21 15.12 0.64
CA PRO A 43 -13.72 14.66 1.93
C PRO A 43 -15.10 14.01 1.87
N ALA A 44 -15.97 14.50 0.98
CA ALA A 44 -17.29 13.92 0.77
C ALA A 44 -17.24 12.47 0.25
N ALA A 45 -16.26 12.15 -0.60
CA ALA A 45 -16.04 10.78 -1.10
C ALA A 45 -15.54 9.86 0.01
N VAL A 46 -14.60 10.34 0.85
CA VAL A 46 -14.10 9.60 2.02
C VAL A 46 -15.25 9.30 2.99
N SER A 47 -16.05 10.31 3.33
CA SER A 47 -17.23 10.15 4.19
C SER A 47 -18.23 9.13 3.65
N ALA A 48 -18.50 9.15 2.34
CA ALA A 48 -19.41 8.19 1.71
C ALA A 48 -18.87 6.75 1.80
N ILE A 49 -17.58 6.55 1.53
CA ILE A 49 -16.92 5.25 1.60
C ILE A 49 -16.87 4.72 3.04
N CYS A 50 -16.47 5.55 4.01
CA CYS A 50 -16.39 5.14 5.41
C CYS A 50 -17.75 4.74 6.01
N ARG A 51 -18.85 5.26 5.50
CA ARG A 51 -20.20 4.86 5.93
C ARG A 51 -20.72 3.58 5.29
N GLU A 52 -20.13 3.18 4.18
CA GLU A 52 -20.56 2.00 3.40
C GLU A 52 -19.89 0.70 3.85
N THR A 53 -18.85 0.77 4.72
CA THR A 53 -18.10 -0.42 5.11
C THR A 53 -17.59 -0.36 6.54
N ASP A 54 -17.48 -1.52 7.17
CA ASP A 54 -16.78 -1.71 8.44
C ASP A 54 -15.27 -2.01 8.26
N LEU A 55 -14.81 -2.23 7.02
CA LEU A 55 -13.40 -2.44 6.74
C LEU A 55 -12.57 -1.22 7.11
N PRO A 56 -11.34 -1.40 7.61
CA PRO A 56 -10.41 -0.30 7.80
C PRO A 56 -10.19 0.48 6.49
N VAL A 57 -10.44 1.78 6.52
CA VAL A 57 -10.22 2.68 5.39
C VAL A 57 -8.93 3.44 5.59
N ARG A 58 -8.00 3.30 4.65
CA ARG A 58 -6.80 4.11 4.50
C ARG A 58 -7.06 5.18 3.44
N VAL A 59 -6.61 6.42 3.65
CA VAL A 59 -6.81 7.51 2.70
C VAL A 59 -5.48 8.09 2.26
N LEU A 60 -5.31 8.26 0.95
CA LEU A 60 -4.11 8.87 0.38
C LEU A 60 -4.09 10.38 0.65
N LEU A 61 -2.97 10.87 1.16
CA LEU A 61 -2.66 12.29 1.35
C LEU A 61 -1.55 12.70 0.38
N ARG A 62 -1.94 13.33 -0.73
CA ARG A 62 -1.04 13.85 -1.75
C ARG A 62 -1.76 14.90 -2.59
N LEU A 63 -1.28 16.13 -2.60
CA LEU A 63 -1.95 17.27 -3.25
C LEU A 63 -1.54 17.46 -4.71
N ASN A 64 -0.34 17.04 -5.09
CA ASN A 64 0.22 17.23 -6.43
C ASN A 64 1.01 16.00 -6.88
N GLU A 65 1.61 16.04 -8.07
CA GLU A 65 2.44 14.94 -8.61
C GLU A 65 3.84 14.91 -8.02
N GLY A 66 4.27 15.99 -7.38
CA GLY A 66 5.56 16.07 -6.68
C GLY A 66 5.64 15.09 -5.50
N LEU A 67 6.85 14.85 -5.06
CA LEU A 67 7.16 14.01 -3.91
C LEU A 67 7.63 14.81 -2.70
N SER A 68 7.83 16.12 -2.87
CA SER A 68 8.10 17.10 -1.80
C SER A 68 6.84 17.91 -1.50
N THR A 69 6.90 18.74 -0.45
CA THR A 69 5.80 19.65 -0.07
C THR A 69 6.32 21.03 0.30
N THR A 70 5.49 22.04 0.08
CA THR A 70 5.74 23.40 0.55
C THR A 70 5.05 23.64 1.89
N GLY A 71 5.45 24.67 2.65
CA GLY A 71 4.80 25.00 3.93
C GLY A 71 3.29 25.22 3.82
N GLY A 72 2.83 25.84 2.72
CA GLY A 72 1.39 26.02 2.48
C GLY A 72 0.66 24.72 2.18
N GLU A 73 1.27 23.82 1.40
CA GLU A 73 0.73 22.49 1.13
C GLU A 73 0.76 21.61 2.37
N PHE A 74 1.82 21.69 3.17
CA PHE A 74 1.92 20.97 4.45
C PHE A 74 0.75 21.31 5.38
N THR A 75 0.45 22.59 5.56
CA THR A 75 -0.69 23.04 6.37
C THR A 75 -2.01 22.47 5.85
N ARG A 76 -2.20 22.42 4.53
CA ARG A 76 -3.39 21.81 3.91
C ARG A 76 -3.45 20.29 4.13
N LEU A 77 -2.30 19.60 4.05
CA LEU A 77 -2.22 18.16 4.30
C LEU A 77 -2.60 17.83 5.75
N VAL A 78 -2.11 18.61 6.73
CA VAL A 78 -2.52 18.43 8.15
C VAL A 78 -4.02 18.60 8.30
N GLY A 79 -4.61 19.66 7.72
CA GLY A 79 -6.06 19.87 7.78
C GLY A 79 -6.87 18.73 7.15
N LEU A 80 -6.47 18.28 5.95
CA LEU A 80 -7.11 17.14 5.28
C LEU A 80 -6.98 15.84 6.07
N ALA A 81 -5.81 15.57 6.64
CA ALA A 81 -5.56 14.38 7.43
C ALA A 81 -6.50 14.32 8.64
N GLN A 82 -6.62 15.42 9.38
CA GLN A 82 -7.52 15.54 10.52
C GLN A 82 -8.98 15.37 10.09
N GLU A 83 -9.39 15.98 8.98
CA GLU A 83 -10.74 15.85 8.43
C GLU A 83 -11.04 14.39 8.05
N TYR A 84 -10.14 13.71 7.35
CA TYR A 84 -10.35 12.31 6.98
C TYR A 84 -10.51 11.38 8.19
N LEU A 85 -9.71 11.59 9.23
CA LEU A 85 -9.83 10.82 10.48
C LEU A 85 -11.19 11.08 11.17
N LEU A 86 -11.65 12.32 11.20
CA LEU A 86 -12.98 12.67 11.72
C LEU A 86 -14.12 12.04 10.90
N LEU A 87 -13.93 11.86 9.59
CA LEU A 87 -14.90 11.22 8.69
C LEU A 87 -14.90 9.69 8.77
N GLY A 88 -14.01 9.09 9.58
CA GLY A 88 -13.99 7.66 9.87
C GLY A 88 -12.81 6.89 9.25
N ALA A 89 -11.88 7.55 8.59
CA ALA A 89 -10.64 6.91 8.15
C ALA A 89 -9.88 6.33 9.36
N ARG A 90 -9.31 5.14 9.20
CA ARG A 90 -8.56 4.45 10.26
C ARG A 90 -7.05 4.56 10.10
N SER A 91 -6.59 4.93 8.92
CA SER A 91 -5.18 5.15 8.61
C SER A 91 -5.01 6.07 7.41
N LEU A 92 -3.80 6.58 7.22
CA LEU A 92 -3.45 7.49 6.14
C LEU A 92 -2.30 6.91 5.32
N SER A 93 -2.16 7.35 4.06
CA SER A 93 -1.02 7.00 3.22
C SER A 93 -0.37 8.29 2.72
N PHE A 94 0.88 8.54 3.09
CA PHE A 94 1.64 9.73 2.69
C PHE A 94 3.14 9.44 2.71
N GLY A 95 3.96 10.43 2.44
CA GLY A 95 5.42 10.39 2.54
C GLY A 95 6.04 11.40 1.60
N PHE A 96 7.25 11.86 1.94
CA PHE A 96 7.94 12.90 1.21
C PHE A 96 9.34 12.45 0.87
N LEU A 97 9.84 12.94 -0.26
CA LEU A 97 11.24 12.91 -0.64
C LEU A 97 11.76 14.34 -0.71
N ASP A 98 13.02 14.51 -0.38
CA ASP A 98 13.74 15.77 -0.51
C ASP A 98 14.22 16.01 -1.97
N ASP A 99 14.95 17.10 -2.18
CA ASP A 99 15.48 17.48 -3.49
C ASP A 99 16.54 16.48 -4.04
N ASP A 100 17.15 15.68 -3.17
CA ASP A 100 18.09 14.61 -3.53
C ASP A 100 17.39 13.27 -3.76
N LEU A 101 16.05 13.24 -3.73
CA LEU A 101 15.21 12.05 -3.81
C LEU A 101 15.53 11.02 -2.72
N GLU A 102 15.87 11.50 -1.53
CA GLU A 102 15.95 10.71 -0.31
C GLU A 102 14.68 10.87 0.53
N ILE A 103 14.45 9.97 1.49
CA ILE A 103 13.31 10.11 2.40
C ILE A 103 13.45 11.39 3.23
N ASP A 104 12.51 12.31 3.09
CA ASP A 104 12.43 13.49 3.96
C ASP A 104 11.85 13.09 5.31
N GLU A 105 12.74 12.57 6.19
CA GLU A 105 12.37 12.11 7.53
C GLU A 105 11.84 13.27 8.39
N ALA A 106 12.33 14.48 8.20
CA ALA A 106 11.94 15.64 8.99
C ALA A 106 10.48 16.04 8.71
N THR A 107 10.16 16.29 7.44
CA THR A 107 8.80 16.66 7.03
C THR A 107 7.80 15.53 7.29
N THR A 108 8.21 14.28 7.05
CA THR A 108 7.36 13.11 7.31
C THR A 108 7.06 12.97 8.80
N SER A 109 8.08 13.11 9.67
CA SER A 109 7.91 13.03 11.14
C SER A 109 7.08 14.19 11.68
N GLU A 110 7.22 15.39 11.12
CA GLU A 110 6.43 16.57 11.51
C GLU A 110 4.93 16.33 11.20
N LEU A 111 4.61 15.73 10.04
CA LEU A 111 3.22 15.38 9.72
C LEU A 111 2.70 14.32 10.69
N VAL A 112 3.46 13.24 10.95
CA VAL A 112 3.08 12.22 11.94
C VAL A 112 2.83 12.83 13.30
N GLY A 113 3.73 13.73 13.78
CA GLY A 113 3.58 14.41 15.08
C GLY A 113 2.40 15.38 15.16
N SER A 114 1.85 15.81 14.01
CA SER A 114 0.67 16.67 13.94
C SER A 114 -0.67 15.91 13.98
N LEU A 115 -0.62 14.58 14.02
CA LEU A 115 -1.77 13.70 13.97
C LEU A 115 -1.94 12.91 15.27
N PRO A 116 -3.14 12.39 15.57
CA PRO A 116 -3.31 11.35 16.61
C PRO A 116 -2.42 10.14 16.31
N GLU A 117 -2.15 9.32 17.33
CA GLU A 117 -1.44 8.05 17.16
C GLU A 117 -2.28 7.05 16.33
N VAL A 118 -2.23 7.20 15.01
CA VAL A 118 -2.88 6.31 14.05
C VAL A 118 -1.84 5.63 13.16
N PRO A 119 -2.07 4.38 12.73
CA PRO A 119 -1.19 3.75 11.75
C PRO A 119 -1.20 4.52 10.43
N TRP A 120 -0.07 4.52 9.74
CA TRP A 120 0.03 5.14 8.42
C TRP A 120 0.96 4.33 7.51
N GLY A 121 0.81 4.51 6.20
CA GLY A 121 1.64 3.88 5.19
C GLY A 121 2.41 4.91 4.36
N PHE A 122 3.62 4.58 3.95
CA PHE A 122 4.33 5.35 2.93
C PHE A 122 3.77 4.97 1.55
N HIS A 123 3.35 5.94 0.77
CA HIS A 123 2.78 5.69 -0.56
C HIS A 123 3.85 5.32 -1.59
N ARG A 124 3.42 4.93 -2.82
CA ARG A 124 4.33 4.50 -3.89
C ARG A 124 5.37 5.54 -4.37
N GLY A 125 5.32 6.78 -3.88
CA GLY A 125 6.41 7.72 -4.04
C GLY A 125 7.74 7.21 -3.49
N PHE A 126 7.72 6.23 -2.57
CA PHE A 126 8.88 5.50 -2.08
C PHE A 126 9.75 4.92 -3.22
N ASP A 127 9.11 4.42 -4.27
CA ASP A 127 9.80 3.80 -5.42
C ASP A 127 10.67 4.78 -6.22
N ALA A 128 10.56 6.09 -5.97
CA ALA A 128 11.39 7.10 -6.61
C ALA A 128 12.67 7.45 -5.82
N ALA A 129 12.84 6.90 -4.61
CA ALA A 129 14.05 7.12 -3.82
C ALA A 129 15.28 6.52 -4.55
N LEU A 130 16.33 7.35 -4.70
CA LEU A 130 17.52 6.97 -5.46
C LEU A 130 18.34 5.89 -4.75
N ARG A 131 18.46 5.98 -3.43
CA ARG A 131 19.21 5.02 -2.61
C ARG A 131 18.26 4.11 -1.84
N THR A 132 17.75 3.08 -2.49
CA THR A 132 16.72 2.18 -1.95
C THR A 132 17.09 1.59 -0.58
N ASP A 133 18.36 1.15 -0.38
CA ASP A 133 18.82 0.62 0.92
C ASP A 133 18.77 1.68 2.04
N HIS A 134 19.07 2.92 1.70
CA HIS A 134 18.99 4.02 2.65
C HIS A 134 17.54 4.35 2.96
N ALA A 135 16.69 4.37 1.94
CA ALA A 135 15.27 4.64 2.08
C ALA A 135 14.57 3.62 3.00
N TRP A 136 14.82 2.31 2.85
CA TRP A 136 14.27 1.30 3.74
C TRP A 136 14.71 1.47 5.19
N ARG A 137 16.00 1.79 5.43
CA ARG A 137 16.49 2.07 6.79
C ARG A 137 15.89 3.34 7.39
N ALA A 138 15.66 4.36 6.56
CA ALA A 138 15.03 5.61 7.00
C ALA A 138 13.59 5.37 7.46
N VAL A 139 12.77 4.74 6.61
CA VAL A 139 11.34 4.50 6.92
C VAL A 139 11.16 3.52 8.08
N ALA A 140 12.04 2.55 8.29
CA ALA A 140 11.96 1.61 9.41
C ALA A 140 12.05 2.28 10.78
N ARG A 141 12.57 3.51 10.86
CA ARG A 141 12.70 4.30 12.10
C ARG A 141 11.50 5.21 12.37
N LEU A 142 10.63 5.40 11.36
CA LEU A 142 9.49 6.32 11.50
C LEU A 142 8.41 5.72 12.41
N PRO A 143 7.88 6.50 13.35
CA PRO A 143 6.88 5.99 14.30
C PRO A 143 5.55 5.71 13.61
N HIS A 144 4.84 4.70 14.11
CA HIS A 144 3.49 4.28 13.66
C HIS A 144 3.39 3.87 12.18
N LEU A 145 4.51 3.72 11.47
CA LEU A 145 4.53 3.21 10.09
C LEU A 145 4.17 1.71 10.09
N ASP A 146 3.11 1.36 9.38
CA ASP A 146 2.61 -0.01 9.27
C ASP A 146 2.77 -0.63 7.87
N ALA A 147 3.02 0.20 6.84
CA ALA A 147 3.22 -0.25 5.47
C ALA A 147 4.09 0.70 4.65
N VAL A 148 4.84 0.15 3.70
CA VAL A 148 5.50 0.87 2.62
C VAL A 148 4.99 0.30 1.30
N ALA A 149 4.18 1.09 0.60
CA ALA A 149 3.66 0.70 -0.71
C ALA A 149 4.79 0.76 -1.75
N SER A 150 5.18 -0.39 -2.28
CA SER A 150 6.28 -0.46 -3.24
C SER A 150 6.06 -1.52 -4.32
N GLY A 151 6.52 -1.24 -5.51
CA GLY A 151 6.70 -2.18 -6.60
C GLY A 151 8.19 -2.44 -6.90
N GLY A 152 9.11 -1.94 -6.06
CA GLY A 152 10.56 -2.06 -6.26
C GLY A 152 11.11 -1.18 -7.37
N SER A 153 10.23 -0.45 -8.05
CA SER A 153 10.56 0.44 -9.15
C SER A 153 9.39 1.40 -9.38
N THR A 154 9.67 2.60 -9.88
CA THR A 154 8.62 3.53 -10.36
C THR A 154 7.74 2.90 -11.45
N ARG A 155 8.28 1.89 -12.17
CA ARG A 155 7.54 1.09 -13.16
C ARG A 155 6.78 -0.10 -12.53
N GLY A 156 6.85 -0.28 -11.22
CA GLY A 156 6.13 -1.27 -10.44
C GLY A 156 6.74 -2.66 -10.43
N LEU A 157 6.00 -3.61 -9.85
CA LEU A 157 6.39 -5.00 -9.64
C LEU A 157 6.82 -5.77 -10.90
N PRO A 158 6.26 -5.52 -12.10
CA PRO A 158 6.78 -6.18 -13.31
C PRO A 158 8.26 -5.92 -13.58
N VAL A 159 8.83 -4.84 -13.03
CA VAL A 159 10.24 -4.46 -13.20
C VAL A 159 11.03 -4.64 -11.91
N GLY A 160 10.47 -4.25 -10.76
CA GLY A 160 11.19 -4.23 -9.49
C GLY A 160 10.91 -5.43 -8.57
N GLY A 161 10.04 -6.37 -8.98
CA GLY A 161 9.56 -7.45 -8.12
C GLY A 161 10.65 -8.39 -7.62
N ASP A 162 11.57 -8.78 -8.48
CA ASP A 162 12.65 -9.71 -8.12
C ASP A 162 13.61 -9.11 -7.08
N GLU A 163 13.93 -7.82 -7.23
CA GLU A 163 14.73 -7.10 -6.25
C GLU A 163 14.01 -7.00 -4.91
N LEU A 164 12.71 -6.67 -4.92
CA LEU A 164 11.90 -6.62 -3.70
C LEU A 164 11.81 -7.96 -2.98
N ILE A 165 11.61 -9.05 -3.72
CA ILE A 165 11.58 -10.42 -3.16
C ILE A 165 12.93 -10.74 -2.52
N THR A 166 14.03 -10.46 -3.20
CA THR A 166 15.38 -10.68 -2.67
C THR A 166 15.60 -9.88 -1.40
N ARG A 167 15.27 -8.60 -1.40
CA ARG A 167 15.41 -7.70 -0.26
C ARG A 167 14.55 -8.14 0.94
N ALA A 168 13.28 -8.45 0.71
CA ALA A 168 12.39 -8.94 1.76
C ALA A 168 12.85 -10.27 2.37
N SER A 169 13.48 -11.14 1.57
CA SER A 169 14.05 -12.40 2.08
C SER A 169 15.28 -12.20 2.98
N GLN A 170 15.99 -11.08 2.82
CA GLN A 170 17.21 -10.75 3.56
C GLN A 170 16.97 -9.84 4.77
N ASP A 171 15.87 -9.11 4.80
CA ASP A 171 15.55 -8.11 5.82
C ASP A 171 14.10 -8.27 6.29
N ALA A 172 13.96 -8.69 7.55
CA ALA A 172 12.65 -8.93 8.19
C ALA A 172 11.82 -7.64 8.36
N ASP A 173 12.46 -6.47 8.52
CA ASP A 173 11.73 -5.20 8.60
C ASP A 173 11.18 -4.81 7.23
N VAL A 174 11.92 -5.05 6.15
CA VAL A 174 11.40 -4.88 4.80
C VAL A 174 10.22 -5.83 4.56
N ALA A 175 10.36 -7.13 4.87
CA ALA A 175 9.27 -8.10 4.70
C ALA A 175 8.01 -7.71 5.48
N ARG A 176 8.17 -7.19 6.68
CA ARG A 176 7.08 -6.75 7.57
C ARG A 176 6.37 -5.51 7.06
N LEU A 177 7.11 -4.53 6.56
CA LEU A 177 6.59 -3.23 6.13
C LEU A 177 6.09 -3.24 4.69
N LEU A 178 6.61 -4.12 3.83
CA LEU A 178 6.29 -4.09 2.41
C LEU A 178 4.80 -4.38 2.16
N LEU A 179 4.11 -3.40 1.59
CA LEU A 179 2.85 -3.56 0.89
C LEU A 179 3.16 -3.70 -0.60
N ALA A 180 3.22 -4.94 -1.09
CA ALA A 180 3.53 -5.24 -2.47
C ALA A 180 2.40 -4.81 -3.40
N CYS A 181 2.62 -3.80 -4.24
CA CYS A 181 1.60 -3.23 -5.12
C CYS A 181 2.21 -2.59 -6.38
N GLY A 182 1.36 -2.07 -7.27
CA GLY A 182 1.83 -1.47 -8.51
C GLY A 182 2.11 -2.50 -9.60
N GLY A 183 1.06 -3.19 -10.03
CA GLY A 183 1.15 -4.19 -11.10
C GLY A 183 1.42 -5.60 -10.59
N LEU A 184 0.99 -5.91 -9.35
CA LEU A 184 1.06 -7.26 -8.80
C LEU A 184 0.42 -8.28 -9.76
N ASN A 185 1.11 -9.38 -10.01
CA ASN A 185 0.62 -10.53 -10.75
C ASN A 185 0.60 -11.80 -9.89
N ALA A 186 -0.18 -12.80 -10.32
CA ALA A 186 -0.38 -14.03 -9.57
C ALA A 186 0.91 -14.83 -9.35
N GLU A 187 1.85 -14.78 -10.29
CA GLU A 187 3.10 -15.56 -10.27
C GLU A 187 4.07 -15.05 -9.19
N GLN A 188 3.98 -13.76 -8.83
CA GLN A 188 4.85 -13.16 -7.81
C GLN A 188 4.41 -13.48 -6.39
N VAL A 189 3.12 -13.78 -6.17
CA VAL A 189 2.55 -13.96 -4.83
C VAL A 189 3.25 -15.05 -4.01
N PRO A 190 3.49 -16.28 -4.53
CA PRO A 190 4.17 -17.32 -3.75
C PRO A 190 5.59 -16.93 -3.32
N TRP A 191 6.30 -16.20 -4.15
CA TRP A 191 7.66 -15.76 -3.85
C TRP A 191 7.69 -14.66 -2.79
N LEU A 192 6.80 -13.67 -2.90
CA LEU A 192 6.63 -12.63 -1.90
C LEU A 192 6.24 -13.20 -0.53
N LEU A 193 5.30 -14.17 -0.50
CA LEU A 193 4.91 -14.85 0.75
C LEU A 193 6.07 -15.63 1.38
N ARG A 194 6.88 -16.34 0.57
CA ARG A 194 8.08 -17.04 1.05
C ARG A 194 9.14 -16.07 1.58
N ALA A 195 9.27 -14.90 0.96
CA ALA A 195 10.13 -13.82 1.45
C ALA A 195 9.61 -13.13 2.73
N GLY A 196 8.47 -13.57 3.28
CA GLY A 196 7.91 -13.03 4.51
C GLY A 196 6.92 -11.89 4.33
N VAL A 197 6.65 -11.46 3.10
CA VAL A 197 5.68 -10.38 2.82
C VAL A 197 4.26 -10.83 3.16
N ARG A 198 3.50 -9.95 3.82
CA ARG A 198 2.13 -10.22 4.28
C ARG A 198 1.14 -9.13 3.91
N GLN A 199 1.51 -8.15 3.09
CA GLN A 199 0.61 -7.09 2.65
C GLN A 199 0.64 -6.96 1.13
N PHE A 200 -0.54 -6.98 0.50
CA PHE A 200 -0.70 -7.00 -0.95
C PHE A 200 -1.74 -5.97 -1.38
N GLY A 201 -1.39 -5.12 -2.34
CA GLY A 201 -2.27 -4.07 -2.83
C GLY A 201 -2.68 -4.30 -4.29
N VAL A 202 -3.98 -4.26 -4.54
CA VAL A 202 -4.56 -4.43 -5.88
C VAL A 202 -5.48 -3.26 -6.25
N GLY A 203 -5.49 -2.91 -7.52
CA GLY A 203 -6.29 -1.79 -8.01
C GLY A 203 -6.94 -2.09 -9.35
N ALA A 204 -6.27 -1.82 -10.48
CA ALA A 204 -6.83 -2.06 -11.80
C ALA A 204 -7.18 -3.53 -12.05
N THR A 205 -6.44 -4.48 -11.47
CA THR A 205 -6.63 -5.93 -11.67
C THR A 205 -7.95 -6.46 -11.11
N VAL A 206 -8.58 -5.75 -10.18
CA VAL A 206 -9.90 -6.12 -9.63
C VAL A 206 -11.07 -5.40 -10.31
N ARG A 207 -10.80 -4.74 -11.45
CA ARG A 207 -11.79 -4.03 -12.26
C ARG A 207 -11.95 -4.70 -13.63
N PRO A 208 -13.16 -4.90 -14.16
CA PRO A 208 -13.38 -5.37 -15.51
C PRO A 208 -12.59 -4.55 -16.53
N GLY A 209 -11.88 -5.24 -17.41
CA GLY A 209 -11.01 -4.60 -18.42
C GLY A 209 -9.83 -3.81 -17.86
N ARG A 210 -9.54 -3.95 -16.56
CA ARG A 210 -8.48 -3.20 -15.83
C ARG A 210 -8.62 -1.67 -15.96
N SER A 211 -9.84 -1.17 -16.14
CA SER A 211 -10.10 0.24 -16.37
C SER A 211 -10.42 0.97 -15.05
N TRP A 212 -9.71 2.04 -14.79
CA TRP A 212 -9.96 2.89 -13.63
C TRP A 212 -11.23 3.75 -13.77
N THR A 213 -11.62 4.09 -14.98
CA THR A 213 -12.69 5.06 -15.25
C THR A 213 -13.98 4.45 -15.78
N ARG A 214 -13.93 3.22 -16.32
CA ARG A 214 -15.07 2.58 -17.00
C ARG A 214 -15.72 1.47 -16.18
N SER A 215 -15.12 1.07 -15.06
CA SER A 215 -15.60 -0.04 -14.25
C SER A 215 -15.35 0.19 -12.78
N TYR A 216 -16.20 -0.40 -11.95
CA TYR A 216 -16.02 -0.47 -10.50
C TYR A 216 -15.30 -1.76 -10.12
N VAL A 217 -14.90 -1.84 -8.85
CA VAL A 217 -14.35 -3.07 -8.27
C VAL A 217 -15.38 -4.19 -8.34
N GLU A 218 -14.96 -5.36 -8.82
CA GLU A 218 -15.80 -6.55 -8.94
C GLU A 218 -15.44 -7.59 -7.90
N ALA A 219 -16.42 -8.03 -7.11
CA ALA A 219 -16.25 -8.97 -6.02
C ALA A 219 -15.60 -10.30 -6.47
N GLY A 220 -15.93 -10.80 -7.67
CA GLY A 220 -15.34 -12.02 -8.22
C GLY A 220 -13.84 -11.90 -8.44
N HIS A 221 -13.37 -10.75 -8.93
CA HIS A 221 -11.93 -10.49 -9.11
C HIS A 221 -11.20 -10.35 -7.76
N VAL A 222 -11.78 -9.64 -6.79
CA VAL A 222 -11.21 -9.53 -5.44
C VAL A 222 -11.14 -10.90 -4.78
N ARG A 223 -12.22 -11.70 -4.86
CA ARG A 223 -12.26 -13.08 -4.32
C ARG A 223 -11.21 -13.98 -4.95
N SER A 224 -10.93 -13.83 -6.23
CA SER A 224 -9.86 -14.58 -6.90
C SER A 224 -8.49 -14.25 -6.29
N TRP A 225 -8.21 -12.97 -5.98
CA TRP A 225 -6.99 -12.57 -5.28
C TRP A 225 -6.95 -13.12 -3.86
N ARG A 226 -8.06 -13.06 -3.11
CA ARG A 226 -8.14 -13.61 -1.75
C ARG A 226 -7.79 -15.09 -1.73
N LEU A 227 -8.46 -15.88 -2.58
CA LEU A 227 -8.22 -17.33 -2.68
C LEU A 227 -6.77 -17.64 -3.09
N LEU A 228 -6.20 -16.87 -4.02
CA LEU A 228 -4.80 -17.02 -4.41
C LEU A 228 -3.83 -16.79 -3.24
N LEU A 229 -4.07 -15.75 -2.44
CA LEU A 229 -3.24 -15.43 -1.28
C LEU A 229 -3.33 -16.51 -0.20
N ASP A 230 -4.54 -17.01 0.09
CA ASP A 230 -4.78 -18.05 1.08
C ASP A 230 -4.12 -19.37 0.67
N ASP A 231 -4.36 -19.81 -0.55
CA ASP A 231 -3.80 -21.05 -1.09
C ASP A 231 -2.26 -20.98 -1.23
N ALA A 232 -1.71 -19.84 -1.59
CA ALA A 232 -0.25 -19.66 -1.64
C ALA A 232 0.38 -19.61 -0.25
N LEU A 233 -0.31 -19.05 0.75
CA LEU A 233 0.14 -19.08 2.15
C LEU A 233 0.15 -20.51 2.69
N ASP A 234 -0.93 -21.27 2.50
CA ASP A 234 -1.04 -22.64 2.96
C ASP A 234 0.08 -23.49 2.39
N ARG A 235 0.39 -23.33 1.11
CA ARG A 235 1.55 -24.00 0.47
C ARG A 235 2.89 -23.55 1.03
N ALA A 236 3.03 -22.27 1.35
CA ALA A 236 4.28 -21.74 1.91
C ALA A 236 4.54 -22.24 3.34
N LEU A 237 3.48 -22.44 4.13
CA LEU A 237 3.56 -22.96 5.50
C LEU A 237 3.64 -24.49 5.55
N GLY A 238 3.05 -25.19 4.56
CA GLY A 238 3.04 -26.66 4.46
C GLY A 238 4.28 -27.26 3.79
N ALA A 239 5.15 -26.47 3.18
CA ALA A 239 6.39 -26.95 2.59
C ALA A 239 7.42 -27.25 3.70
N PRO A 240 7.98 -28.48 3.80
CA PRO A 240 9.03 -28.75 4.78
C PRO A 240 10.25 -27.87 4.52
N ALA A 241 10.90 -27.44 5.61
CA ALA A 241 12.04 -26.51 5.62
C ALA A 241 13.32 -27.08 4.93
N ASP A 242 13.29 -28.27 4.38
CA ASP A 242 14.46 -29.07 3.97
C ASP A 242 14.75 -29.07 2.45
N ALA A 243 14.22 -28.10 1.68
CA ALA A 243 14.46 -28.07 0.23
C ALA A 243 15.52 -27.04 -0.23
N VAL A 244 16.39 -26.56 0.66
CA VAL A 244 17.53 -25.70 0.30
C VAL A 244 18.80 -26.28 0.93
N GLY A 245 19.45 -27.18 0.21
CA GLY A 245 20.79 -27.65 0.59
C GLY A 245 21.06 -29.07 0.16
N ASP A 246 21.36 -29.30 -1.11
CA ASP A 246 22.47 -30.16 -1.54
C ASP A 246 22.58 -30.13 -3.08
N SER A 247 23.53 -29.40 -3.57
CA SER A 247 24.10 -29.61 -4.88
C SER A 247 25.56 -29.18 -4.76
N ALA A 248 26.37 -30.17 -4.40
CA ALA A 248 27.81 -30.11 -4.50
C ALA A 248 28.25 -30.04 -5.96
#